data_e311f3d7a669081d2f3758468abd769c
#
_entry.id   e311f3d7a669081d2f3758468abd769c
#
_cell.length_a   1.000
_cell.length_b   1.000
_cell.length_c   1.000
_cell.angle_alpha   90.00
_cell.angle_beta   90.00
_cell.angle_gamma   90.00
#
_symmetry.space_group_name_H-M   'P 1'
#
loop_
_entity.id
_entity.type
_entity.pdbx_description
1 polymer ?
#
loop_
_entity_poly.entity_id
_entity_poly.type
_entity_poly.pdbx_seq_one_letter_code
_entity_poly.pdbx_strand_id
1 'polypeptide(L)'
;MQYDLIIIGSGSVGAAAGYYARKAGLNVLMTDAHMPPHQQGSHHGDTRLMRHAYGEGEKYVPLVLRAQALWDELAAVSGEALFERSGVVNLGPADSTFLRTVAQSAAQFNLPVEQMDAAAVMARWPEIAVPADYQAIFEPGSGVLKSELAVKTLIALAKEAGCAQLFNCPVTAIHRDADGVTIDTAEGSWRGKKLLLTAGTWVKQFYPDLPIQPVRKVFAWFQADGRYSRKNNFPAFTGELPNGDQFYGFPAVENELKIGKHNGGQLINTPQGRKPFGTVATDGSEAFSFLRNILPGIGGCLHGAACTYDNTADEDF
;
A
#
# COMPACT_ATOMS: atom_id res chain seq x y z
N MET A 1 1.26 -3.98 35.49
CA MET A 1 -0.03 -4.09 34.75
C MET A 1 0.18 -5.10 33.65
N GLN A 2 -0.77 -6.01 33.42
CA GLN A 2 -0.67 -7.02 32.37
C GLN A 2 -1.65 -6.67 31.23
N TYR A 3 -1.17 -6.68 29.99
CA TYR A 3 -2.00 -6.47 28.81
C TYR A 3 -2.59 -7.79 28.31
N ASP A 4 -3.75 -7.75 27.66
CA ASP A 4 -4.28 -8.92 26.94
C ASP A 4 -3.51 -9.15 25.66
N LEU A 5 -3.13 -8.05 24.97
CA LEU A 5 -2.38 -8.05 23.74
C LEU A 5 -1.29 -6.97 23.73
N ILE A 6 -0.08 -7.38 23.36
CA ILE A 6 1.00 -6.45 23.00
C ILE A 6 1.18 -6.53 21.47
N ILE A 7 1.32 -5.38 20.82
CA ILE A 7 1.55 -5.26 19.38
C ILE A 7 2.90 -4.61 19.15
N ILE A 8 3.81 -5.28 18.45
CA ILE A 8 5.11 -4.73 18.06
C ILE A 8 5.05 -4.33 16.57
N GLY A 9 5.20 -3.05 16.31
CA GLY A 9 5.02 -2.42 15.01
C GLY A 9 3.60 -1.89 14.82
N SER A 10 3.48 -0.57 14.80
CA SER A 10 2.20 0.15 14.70
C SER A 10 2.01 0.78 13.30
N GLY A 11 2.49 0.09 12.26
CA GLY A 11 2.19 0.38 10.87
C GLY A 11 0.73 0.04 10.51
N SER A 12 0.42 -0.14 9.24
CA SER A 12 -0.96 -0.37 8.77
C SER A 12 -1.65 -1.56 9.47
N VAL A 13 -0.96 -2.70 9.59
CA VAL A 13 -1.52 -3.90 10.22
C VAL A 13 -1.64 -3.74 11.74
N GLY A 14 -0.57 -3.24 12.40
CA GLY A 14 -0.57 -3.08 13.87
C GLY A 14 -1.54 -2.00 14.34
N ALA A 15 -1.66 -0.89 13.62
CA ALA A 15 -2.60 0.18 13.93
C ALA A 15 -4.06 -0.32 13.85
N ALA A 16 -4.40 -1.06 12.77
CA ALA A 16 -5.71 -1.67 12.64
C ALA A 16 -5.98 -2.70 13.74
N ALA A 17 -5.02 -3.59 14.01
CA ALA A 17 -5.14 -4.59 15.07
C ALA A 17 -5.36 -3.94 16.44
N GLY A 18 -4.62 -2.87 16.76
CA GLY A 18 -4.76 -2.14 18.01
C GLY A 18 -6.15 -1.52 18.20
N TYR A 19 -6.63 -0.83 17.18
CA TYR A 19 -7.96 -0.24 17.19
C TYR A 19 -9.07 -1.29 17.38
N TYR A 20 -9.08 -2.33 16.53
CA TYR A 20 -10.13 -3.36 16.60
C TYR A 20 -10.03 -4.23 17.85
N ALA A 21 -8.83 -4.51 18.37
CA ALA A 21 -8.67 -5.20 19.65
C ALA A 21 -9.23 -4.38 20.82
N ARG A 22 -9.01 -3.06 20.82
CA ARG A 22 -9.63 -2.16 21.81
C ARG A 22 -11.15 -2.13 21.68
N LYS A 23 -11.65 -2.06 20.44
CA LYS A 23 -13.09 -2.11 20.16
C LYS A 23 -13.73 -3.43 20.64
N ALA A 24 -12.96 -4.52 20.66
CA ALA A 24 -13.35 -5.82 21.22
C ALA A 24 -13.18 -5.90 22.75
N GLY A 25 -12.77 -4.84 23.44
CA GLY A 25 -12.66 -4.77 24.90
C GLY A 25 -11.34 -5.28 25.49
N LEU A 26 -10.34 -5.63 24.64
CA LEU A 26 -9.04 -6.08 25.11
C LEU A 26 -8.21 -4.92 25.69
N ASN A 27 -7.40 -5.17 26.72
CA ASN A 27 -6.38 -4.26 27.20
C ASN A 27 -5.13 -4.38 26.30
N VAL A 28 -4.81 -3.33 25.52
CA VAL A 28 -3.81 -3.37 24.45
C VAL A 28 -2.69 -2.38 24.70
N LEU A 29 -1.45 -2.85 24.47
CA LEU A 29 -0.27 -2.01 24.32
C LEU A 29 0.20 -2.09 22.86
N MET A 30 0.29 -0.94 22.18
CA MET A 30 0.92 -0.79 20.88
C MET A 30 2.31 -0.19 21.05
N THR A 31 3.31 -0.78 20.38
CA THR A 31 4.69 -0.26 20.37
C THR A 31 5.17 -0.03 18.95
N ASP A 32 6.06 0.95 18.79
CA ASP A 32 6.78 1.17 17.55
C ASP A 32 8.15 1.79 17.81
N ALA A 33 9.15 1.42 17.00
CA ALA A 33 10.48 1.98 17.08
C ALA A 33 10.52 3.46 16.67
N HIS A 34 9.51 3.92 15.94
CA HIS A 34 9.35 5.29 15.45
C HIS A 34 7.98 5.86 15.84
N MET A 35 7.73 7.13 15.50
CA MET A 35 6.40 7.74 15.61
C MET A 35 5.60 7.43 14.34
N PRO A 36 4.58 6.54 14.38
CA PRO A 36 3.80 6.24 13.18
C PRO A 36 2.74 7.34 12.89
N PRO A 37 2.39 7.61 11.61
CA PRO A 37 3.01 7.05 10.40
C PRO A 37 4.42 7.57 10.16
N HIS A 38 5.31 6.75 9.63
CA HIS A 38 6.71 7.11 9.38
C HIS A 38 7.24 6.45 8.09
N GLN A 39 8.36 6.97 7.59
CA GLN A 39 8.97 6.50 6.32
C GLN A 39 9.63 5.12 6.40
N GLN A 40 9.73 4.53 7.58
CA GLN A 40 10.29 3.19 7.75
C GLN A 40 9.27 2.06 7.52
N GLY A 41 7.97 2.38 7.55
CA GLY A 41 6.89 1.41 7.33
C GLY A 41 6.45 1.31 5.86
N SER A 42 5.88 0.18 5.48
CA SER A 42 5.35 -0.04 4.12
C SER A 42 4.12 0.79 3.78
N HIS A 43 3.50 1.48 4.75
CA HIS A 43 2.40 2.43 4.54
C HIS A 43 2.87 3.80 4.00
N HIS A 44 4.17 4.06 4.00
CA HIS A 44 4.79 5.31 3.56
C HIS A 44 4.46 5.68 2.10
N GLY A 45 4.41 6.99 1.81
CA GLY A 45 4.20 7.56 0.47
C GLY A 45 2.75 7.95 0.18
N ASP A 46 2.02 8.42 1.17
CA ASP A 46 0.70 9.05 1.17
C ASP A 46 -0.46 8.16 0.72
N THR A 47 -0.32 7.43 -0.39
CA THR A 47 -1.44 6.77 -1.07
C THR A 47 -1.16 5.31 -1.43
N ARG A 48 -2.25 4.52 -1.55
CA ARG A 48 -2.26 3.16 -2.12
C ARG A 48 -3.42 3.01 -3.09
N LEU A 49 -3.23 2.21 -4.15
CA LEU A 49 -4.35 1.76 -4.96
C LEU A 49 -5.18 0.75 -4.17
N MET A 50 -6.48 0.89 -4.28
CA MET A 50 -7.42 -0.11 -3.81
C MET A 50 -8.27 -0.54 -5.00
N ARG A 51 -8.04 -1.76 -5.48
CA ARG A 51 -8.72 -2.40 -6.60
C ARG A 51 -9.65 -3.46 -6.07
N HIS A 52 -10.85 -3.58 -6.63
CA HIS A 52 -11.80 -4.61 -6.23
C HIS A 52 -11.64 -5.89 -7.06
N ALA A 53 -11.49 -5.75 -8.38
CA ALA A 53 -11.23 -6.87 -9.29
C ALA A 53 -9.73 -7.21 -9.30
N TYR A 54 -9.30 -7.99 -8.31
CA TYR A 54 -7.90 -8.21 -8.03
C TYR A 54 -7.20 -9.01 -9.13
N GLY A 55 -6.16 -8.42 -9.74
CA GLY A 55 -5.41 -9.01 -10.87
C GLY A 55 -4.38 -10.06 -10.45
N GLU A 56 -4.02 -10.10 -9.17
CA GLU A 56 -3.12 -11.09 -8.58
C GLU A 56 -3.86 -12.37 -8.12
N GLY A 57 -5.19 -12.38 -8.21
CA GLY A 57 -6.00 -13.56 -7.95
C GLY A 57 -7.35 -13.27 -7.30
N GLU A 58 -8.36 -14.03 -7.71
CA GLU A 58 -9.73 -13.90 -7.23
C GLU A 58 -9.89 -14.19 -5.73
N LYS A 59 -8.97 -14.96 -5.14
CA LYS A 59 -8.95 -15.26 -3.69
C LYS A 59 -8.88 -14.01 -2.80
N TYR A 60 -8.36 -12.90 -3.33
CA TYR A 60 -8.27 -11.64 -2.59
C TYR A 60 -9.51 -10.78 -2.64
N VAL A 61 -10.44 -11.04 -3.57
CA VAL A 61 -11.65 -10.21 -3.74
C VAL A 61 -12.48 -10.12 -2.45
N PRO A 62 -12.78 -11.20 -1.72
CA PRO A 62 -13.53 -11.10 -0.46
C PRO A 62 -12.82 -10.22 0.58
N LEU A 63 -11.47 -10.30 0.66
CA LEU A 63 -10.68 -9.50 1.60
C LEU A 63 -10.73 -8.03 1.24
N VAL A 64 -10.56 -7.67 -0.03
CA VAL A 64 -10.56 -6.26 -0.45
C VAL A 64 -11.95 -5.63 -0.34
N LEU A 65 -13.02 -6.37 -0.60
CA LEU A 65 -14.39 -5.88 -0.40
C LEU A 65 -14.69 -5.67 1.10
N ARG A 66 -14.22 -6.57 1.97
CA ARG A 66 -14.32 -6.37 3.41
C ARG A 66 -13.48 -5.17 3.87
N ALA A 67 -12.26 -5.02 3.33
CA ALA A 67 -11.41 -3.87 3.62
C ALA A 67 -12.08 -2.55 3.20
N GLN A 68 -12.72 -2.50 2.02
CA GLN A 68 -13.48 -1.31 1.59
C GLN A 68 -14.57 -0.93 2.59
N ALA A 69 -15.36 -1.90 3.04
CA ALA A 69 -16.40 -1.65 4.03
C ALA A 69 -15.81 -1.12 5.36
N LEU A 70 -14.65 -1.62 5.77
CA LEU A 70 -13.97 -1.16 6.99
C LEU A 70 -13.37 0.26 6.82
N TRP A 71 -12.87 0.62 5.63
CA TRP A 71 -12.42 1.98 5.34
C TRP A 71 -13.58 2.99 5.32
N ASP A 72 -14.71 2.60 4.75
CA ASP A 72 -15.92 3.43 4.75
C ASP A 72 -16.46 3.61 6.18
N GLU A 73 -16.48 2.54 7.01
CA GLU A 73 -16.82 2.61 8.44
C GLU A 73 -15.87 3.55 9.19
N LEU A 74 -14.56 3.40 8.98
CA LEU A 74 -13.54 4.20 9.64
C LEU A 74 -13.65 5.68 9.26
N ALA A 75 -13.90 5.98 7.99
CA ALA A 75 -14.13 7.34 7.50
C ALA A 75 -15.39 7.96 8.17
N ALA A 76 -16.48 7.20 8.28
CA ALA A 76 -17.69 7.66 8.95
C ALA A 76 -17.49 7.95 10.44
N VAL A 77 -16.69 7.12 11.15
CA VAL A 77 -16.41 7.30 12.58
C VAL A 77 -15.45 8.46 12.84
N SER A 78 -14.43 8.63 11.99
CA SER A 78 -13.39 9.65 12.20
C SER A 78 -13.72 11.01 11.58
N GLY A 79 -14.62 11.06 10.60
CA GLY A 79 -14.86 12.25 9.77
C GLY A 79 -13.78 12.52 8.72
N GLU A 80 -12.77 11.62 8.60
CA GLU A 80 -11.66 11.78 7.68
C GLU A 80 -11.98 11.20 6.29
N ALA A 81 -11.59 11.91 5.23
CA ALA A 81 -11.74 11.43 3.85
C ALA A 81 -10.60 10.46 3.50
N LEU A 82 -10.72 9.20 3.94
CA LEU A 82 -9.67 8.19 3.83
C LEU A 82 -9.55 7.59 2.44
N PHE A 83 -10.69 7.37 1.77
CA PHE A 83 -10.77 6.73 0.46
C PHE A 83 -11.42 7.64 -0.57
N GLU A 84 -10.77 7.76 -1.74
CA GLU A 84 -11.28 8.51 -2.88
C GLU A 84 -11.65 7.55 -4.02
N ARG A 85 -12.92 7.47 -4.38
CA ARG A 85 -13.43 6.67 -5.51
C ARG A 85 -13.08 7.37 -6.83
N SER A 86 -11.80 7.32 -7.20
CA SER A 86 -11.31 7.89 -8.46
C SER A 86 -11.63 7.01 -9.67
N GLY A 87 -12.03 5.78 -9.44
CA GLY A 87 -11.91 4.70 -10.39
C GLY A 87 -10.45 4.28 -10.56
N VAL A 88 -10.25 3.07 -11.09
CA VAL A 88 -8.94 2.56 -11.50
C VAL A 88 -9.05 2.02 -12.92
N VAL A 89 -8.23 2.51 -13.85
CA VAL A 89 -8.08 1.93 -15.17
C VAL A 89 -6.86 1.01 -15.19
N ASN A 90 -7.09 -0.25 -15.52
CA ASN A 90 -6.05 -1.25 -15.69
C ASN A 90 -5.75 -1.36 -17.19
N LEU A 91 -4.51 -1.06 -17.60
CA LEU A 91 -4.08 -0.98 -18.99
C LEU A 91 -3.07 -2.10 -19.29
N GLY A 92 -3.15 -2.73 -20.47
CA GLY A 92 -2.16 -3.73 -20.88
C GLY A 92 -2.36 -4.23 -22.29
N PRO A 93 -1.39 -5.00 -22.82
CA PRO A 93 -1.53 -5.69 -24.09
C PRO A 93 -2.75 -6.63 -24.11
N ALA A 94 -3.31 -6.91 -25.28
CA ALA A 94 -4.50 -7.76 -25.42
C ALA A 94 -4.31 -9.19 -24.87
N ASP A 95 -3.08 -9.69 -24.79
CA ASP A 95 -2.72 -10.99 -24.24
C ASP A 95 -2.31 -10.95 -22.75
N SER A 96 -2.48 -9.80 -22.07
CA SER A 96 -2.15 -9.63 -20.65
C SER A 96 -2.84 -10.67 -19.77
N THR A 97 -2.05 -11.40 -18.99
CA THR A 97 -2.57 -12.33 -17.99
C THR A 97 -3.20 -11.57 -16.83
N PHE A 98 -2.61 -10.44 -16.46
CA PHE A 98 -3.14 -9.58 -15.42
C PHE A 98 -4.57 -9.09 -15.76
N LEU A 99 -4.80 -8.56 -16.96
CA LEU A 99 -6.14 -8.14 -17.38
C LEU A 99 -7.14 -9.29 -17.44
N ARG A 100 -6.71 -10.48 -17.87
CA ARG A 100 -7.58 -11.67 -17.85
C ARG A 100 -8.00 -12.03 -16.42
N THR A 101 -7.07 -11.98 -15.47
CA THR A 101 -7.38 -12.26 -14.05
C THR A 101 -8.30 -11.18 -13.47
N VAL A 102 -8.10 -9.91 -13.80
CA VAL A 102 -9.04 -8.82 -13.43
C VAL A 102 -10.44 -9.10 -13.95
N ALA A 103 -10.58 -9.49 -15.24
CA ALA A 103 -11.88 -9.82 -15.83
C ALA A 103 -12.55 -11.03 -15.16
N GLN A 104 -11.76 -12.08 -14.85
CA GLN A 104 -12.25 -13.27 -14.15
C GLN A 104 -12.72 -12.96 -12.73
N SER A 105 -11.92 -12.23 -11.98
CA SER A 105 -12.26 -11.75 -10.63
C SER A 105 -13.56 -10.93 -10.65
N ALA A 106 -13.67 -10.01 -11.62
CA ALA A 106 -14.87 -9.20 -11.75
C ALA A 106 -16.12 -10.05 -12.07
N ALA A 107 -16.02 -10.99 -13.01
CA ALA A 107 -17.12 -11.86 -13.39
C ALA A 107 -17.55 -12.78 -12.24
N GLN A 108 -16.59 -13.39 -11.52
CA GLN A 108 -16.86 -14.32 -10.42
C GLN A 108 -17.58 -13.65 -9.25
N PHE A 109 -17.27 -12.40 -8.95
CA PHE A 109 -17.84 -11.66 -7.83
C PHE A 109 -18.87 -10.59 -8.23
N ASN A 110 -19.30 -10.60 -9.51
CA ASN A 110 -20.26 -9.65 -10.05
C ASN A 110 -19.87 -8.17 -9.79
N LEU A 111 -18.58 -7.87 -9.93
CA LEU A 111 -18.09 -6.52 -9.73
C LEU A 111 -18.36 -5.65 -10.98
N PRO A 112 -18.78 -4.40 -10.80
CA PRO A 112 -19.00 -3.49 -11.92
C PRO A 112 -17.64 -3.09 -12.53
N VAL A 113 -17.41 -3.49 -13.78
CA VAL A 113 -16.24 -3.12 -14.57
C VAL A 113 -16.64 -2.79 -15.99
N GLU A 114 -15.86 -1.94 -16.65
CA GLU A 114 -16.05 -1.56 -18.05
C GLU A 114 -14.82 -2.03 -18.84
N GLN A 115 -15.04 -2.90 -19.82
CA GLN A 115 -13.98 -3.33 -20.76
C GLN A 115 -13.90 -2.33 -21.92
N MET A 116 -12.71 -1.92 -22.28
CA MET A 116 -12.46 -0.87 -23.26
C MET A 116 -11.30 -1.27 -24.17
N ASP A 117 -11.37 -0.92 -25.44
CA ASP A 117 -10.25 -0.91 -26.34
C ASP A 117 -9.42 0.38 -26.25
N ALA A 118 -8.30 0.45 -26.92
CA ALA A 118 -7.42 1.61 -26.92
C ALA A 118 -8.15 2.90 -27.38
N ALA A 119 -9.02 2.81 -28.37
CA ALA A 119 -9.74 3.96 -28.89
C ALA A 119 -10.74 4.52 -27.86
N ALA A 120 -11.47 3.65 -27.17
CA ALA A 120 -12.38 4.02 -26.10
C ALA A 120 -11.65 4.63 -24.89
N VAL A 121 -10.47 4.10 -24.52
CA VAL A 121 -9.63 4.68 -23.46
C VAL A 121 -9.21 6.11 -23.82
N MET A 122 -8.66 6.31 -25.02
CA MET A 122 -8.20 7.64 -25.47
C MET A 122 -9.35 8.63 -25.71
N ALA A 123 -10.54 8.15 -26.05
CA ALA A 123 -11.74 8.99 -26.14
C ALA A 123 -12.23 9.46 -24.78
N ARG A 124 -12.13 8.60 -23.76
CA ARG A 124 -12.57 8.91 -22.39
C ARG A 124 -11.56 9.75 -21.62
N TRP A 125 -10.26 9.44 -21.80
CA TRP A 125 -9.14 10.14 -21.16
C TRP A 125 -8.11 10.50 -22.24
N PRO A 126 -8.27 11.66 -22.89
CA PRO A 126 -7.36 12.10 -23.97
C PRO A 126 -5.90 12.27 -23.53
N GLU A 127 -5.67 12.32 -22.22
CA GLU A 127 -4.35 12.38 -21.60
C GLU A 127 -3.62 11.03 -21.60
N ILE A 128 -4.35 9.93 -21.79
CA ILE A 128 -3.79 8.57 -21.85
C ILE A 128 -3.57 8.21 -23.33
N ALA A 129 -2.33 7.90 -23.69
CA ALA A 129 -1.96 7.39 -25.01
C ALA A 129 -1.54 5.93 -24.88
N VAL A 130 -2.29 5.01 -25.45
CA VAL A 130 -1.96 3.58 -25.44
C VAL A 130 -1.80 3.04 -26.86
N PRO A 131 -0.95 2.02 -27.07
CA PRO A 131 -0.87 1.31 -28.35
C PRO A 131 -2.23 0.76 -28.79
N ALA A 132 -2.44 0.63 -30.10
CA ALA A 132 -3.74 0.22 -30.67
C ALA A 132 -4.15 -1.22 -30.28
N ASP A 133 -3.21 -2.07 -29.90
CA ASP A 133 -3.40 -3.44 -29.45
C ASP A 133 -3.64 -3.54 -27.92
N TYR A 134 -3.64 -2.41 -27.20
CA TYR A 134 -3.94 -2.42 -25.77
C TYR A 134 -5.44 -2.55 -25.50
N GLN A 135 -5.72 -3.15 -24.38
CA GLN A 135 -7.05 -3.21 -23.78
C GLN A 135 -7.01 -2.58 -22.38
N ALA A 136 -8.18 -2.27 -21.87
CA ALA A 136 -8.34 -1.76 -20.51
C ALA A 136 -9.55 -2.35 -19.82
N ILE A 137 -9.46 -2.42 -18.50
CA ILE A 137 -10.60 -2.70 -17.62
C ILE A 137 -10.68 -1.56 -16.62
N PHE A 138 -11.76 -0.81 -16.66
CA PHE A 138 -12.02 0.27 -15.72
C PHE A 138 -12.93 -0.20 -14.57
N GLU A 139 -12.48 0.03 -13.36
CA GLU A 139 -13.18 -0.30 -12.10
C GLU A 139 -13.71 0.98 -11.47
N PRO A 140 -14.97 1.39 -11.67
CA PRO A 140 -15.49 2.67 -11.16
C PRO A 140 -15.58 2.74 -9.64
N GLY A 141 -15.74 1.60 -8.94
CA GLY A 141 -15.81 1.51 -7.48
C GLY A 141 -14.45 1.54 -6.77
N SER A 142 -13.37 1.28 -7.51
CA SER A 142 -12.00 1.27 -7.02
C SER A 142 -11.42 2.69 -6.91
N GLY A 143 -10.23 2.85 -6.34
CA GLY A 143 -9.67 4.18 -6.19
C GLY A 143 -8.42 4.26 -5.34
N VAL A 144 -8.29 5.36 -4.61
CA VAL A 144 -7.11 5.75 -3.87
C VAL A 144 -7.39 5.79 -2.37
N LEU A 145 -6.66 4.98 -1.60
CA LEU A 145 -6.63 5.03 -0.15
C LEU A 145 -5.47 5.94 0.31
N LYS A 146 -5.75 6.91 1.16
CA LYS A 146 -4.75 7.76 1.82
C LYS A 146 -4.11 6.98 2.97
N SER A 147 -3.08 6.19 2.66
CA SER A 147 -2.54 5.16 3.56
C SER A 147 -1.95 5.73 4.85
N GLU A 148 -1.22 6.84 4.79
CA GLU A 148 -0.65 7.48 5.99
C GLU A 148 -1.73 8.11 6.85
N LEU A 149 -2.73 8.78 6.25
CA LEU A 149 -3.88 9.30 6.97
C LEU A 149 -4.67 8.17 7.64
N ALA A 150 -4.86 7.04 6.95
CA ALA A 150 -5.56 5.88 7.51
C ALA A 150 -4.83 5.31 8.75
N VAL A 151 -3.50 5.17 8.69
CA VAL A 151 -2.69 4.73 9.84
C VAL A 151 -2.79 5.73 10.99
N LYS A 152 -2.64 7.03 10.72
CA LYS A 152 -2.77 8.10 11.70
C LYS A 152 -4.14 8.07 12.40
N THR A 153 -5.21 7.90 11.62
CA THR A 153 -6.59 7.82 12.12
C THR A 153 -6.79 6.61 13.02
N LEU A 154 -6.33 5.42 12.60
CA LEU A 154 -6.41 4.20 13.40
C LEU A 154 -5.70 4.33 14.74
N ILE A 155 -4.50 4.94 14.75
CA ILE A 155 -3.71 5.19 15.95
C ILE A 155 -4.44 6.15 16.90
N ALA A 156 -5.00 7.24 16.37
CA ALA A 156 -5.76 8.20 17.17
C ALA A 156 -7.00 7.55 17.81
N LEU A 157 -7.80 6.86 17.02
CA LEU A 157 -8.99 6.15 17.52
C LEU A 157 -8.65 5.03 18.50
N ALA A 158 -7.54 4.30 18.30
CA ALA A 158 -7.07 3.31 19.26
C ALA A 158 -6.71 3.96 20.59
N LYS A 159 -6.06 5.13 20.57
CA LYS A 159 -5.73 5.92 21.78
C LYS A 159 -6.99 6.40 22.51
N GLU A 160 -7.95 6.96 21.78
CA GLU A 160 -9.24 7.39 22.33
C GLU A 160 -10.01 6.24 22.95
N ALA A 161 -9.92 5.03 22.38
CA ALA A 161 -10.47 3.80 22.94
C ALA A 161 -9.67 3.26 24.16
N GLY A 162 -8.61 3.97 24.61
CA GLY A 162 -7.81 3.60 25.77
C GLY A 162 -6.68 2.60 25.49
N CYS A 163 -6.19 2.51 24.24
CA CYS A 163 -4.98 1.75 23.90
C CYS A 163 -3.76 2.46 24.49
N ALA A 164 -2.92 1.73 25.22
CA ALA A 164 -1.61 2.23 25.62
C ALA A 164 -0.69 2.26 24.39
N GLN A 165 0.08 3.34 24.24
CA GLN A 165 0.96 3.56 23.08
C GLN A 165 2.35 3.94 23.54
N LEU A 166 3.35 3.20 23.06
CA LEU A 166 4.76 3.38 23.34
C LEU A 166 5.49 3.52 22.00
N PHE A 167 5.65 4.75 21.53
CA PHE A 167 6.25 5.08 20.24
C PHE A 167 7.62 5.75 20.44
N ASN A 168 8.47 5.73 19.38
CA ASN A 168 9.89 6.07 19.43
C ASN A 168 10.65 5.21 20.46
N CYS A 169 10.19 3.98 20.68
CA CYS A 169 10.71 3.08 21.68
C CYS A 169 10.89 1.68 21.12
N PRO A 170 12.09 1.37 20.58
CA PRO A 170 12.38 0.05 20.02
C PRO A 170 12.27 -1.05 21.07
N VAL A 171 11.62 -2.15 20.70
CA VAL A 171 11.68 -3.40 21.46
C VAL A 171 13.04 -4.06 21.23
N THR A 172 13.75 -4.36 22.32
CA THR A 172 15.11 -4.92 22.29
C THR A 172 15.13 -6.43 22.51
N ALA A 173 14.15 -6.97 23.25
CA ALA A 173 14.03 -8.41 23.49
C ALA A 173 12.59 -8.83 23.68
N ILE A 174 12.33 -10.11 23.38
CA ILE A 174 11.04 -10.78 23.59
C ILE A 174 11.30 -12.05 24.39
N HIS A 175 10.66 -12.18 25.53
CA HIS A 175 10.75 -13.35 26.41
C HIS A 175 9.38 -14.02 26.48
N ARG A 176 9.34 -15.33 26.26
CA ARG A 176 8.11 -16.12 26.29
C ARG A 176 8.20 -17.16 27.40
N ASP A 177 7.15 -17.30 28.17
CA ASP A 177 6.97 -18.36 29.16
C ASP A 177 5.58 -18.99 29.08
N ALA A 178 5.21 -19.84 30.06
CA ALA A 178 3.95 -20.54 30.08
C ALA A 178 2.73 -19.60 30.24
N ASP A 179 2.93 -18.44 30.89
CA ASP A 179 1.86 -17.52 31.29
C ASP A 179 1.73 -16.30 30.34
N GLY A 180 2.60 -16.18 29.35
CA GLY A 180 2.51 -15.08 28.39
C GLY A 180 3.84 -14.65 27.77
N VAL A 181 3.95 -13.35 27.51
CA VAL A 181 5.09 -12.74 26.85
C VAL A 181 5.50 -11.47 27.56
N THR A 182 6.81 -11.24 27.68
CA THR A 182 7.40 -9.99 28.14
C THR A 182 8.23 -9.39 27.02
N ILE A 183 8.07 -8.12 26.77
CA ILE A 183 8.94 -7.34 25.88
C ILE A 183 9.80 -6.39 26.71
N ASP A 184 11.05 -6.20 26.32
CA ASP A 184 11.97 -5.25 26.91
C ASP A 184 12.21 -4.07 25.97
N THR A 185 12.28 -2.89 26.56
CA THR A 185 12.56 -1.62 25.90
C THR A 185 13.49 -0.77 26.77
N ALA A 186 13.98 0.34 26.25
CA ALA A 186 14.74 1.30 27.05
C ALA A 186 13.93 1.94 28.17
N GLU A 187 12.57 1.93 28.09
CA GLU A 187 11.67 2.50 29.10
C GLU A 187 11.19 1.48 30.14
N GLY A 188 11.61 0.20 30.01
CA GLY A 188 11.27 -0.88 30.93
C GLY A 188 10.72 -2.12 30.23
N SER A 189 10.15 -3.01 31.05
CA SER A 189 9.60 -4.30 30.59
C SER A 189 8.07 -4.30 30.71
N TRP A 190 7.43 -4.88 29.69
CA TRP A 190 5.97 -4.89 29.57
C TRP A 190 5.45 -6.31 29.39
N ARG A 191 4.46 -6.71 30.20
CA ARG A 191 3.90 -8.06 30.21
C ARG A 191 2.55 -8.13 29.51
N GLY A 192 2.36 -9.12 28.63
CA GLY A 192 1.10 -9.41 27.99
C GLY A 192 0.78 -10.91 27.93
N LYS A 193 -0.51 -11.25 27.76
CA LYS A 193 -0.96 -12.64 27.54
C LYS A 193 -0.61 -13.12 26.13
N LYS A 194 -0.72 -12.24 25.14
CA LYS A 194 -0.46 -12.51 23.71
C LYS A 194 0.41 -11.43 23.10
N LEU A 195 1.18 -11.83 22.09
CA LEU A 195 1.97 -10.92 21.26
C LEU A 195 1.50 -11.03 19.82
N LEU A 196 1.32 -9.86 19.18
CA LEU A 196 1.18 -9.72 17.74
C LEU A 196 2.41 -8.99 17.21
N LEU A 197 3.15 -9.65 16.33
CA LEU A 197 4.34 -9.09 15.71
C LEU A 197 3.99 -8.60 14.29
N THR A 198 3.96 -7.29 14.11
CA THR A 198 3.61 -6.60 12.84
C THR A 198 4.71 -5.62 12.43
N ALA A 199 5.96 -6.03 12.66
CA ALA A 199 7.15 -5.20 12.46
C ALA A 199 7.58 -5.05 10.99
N GLY A 200 6.76 -5.50 10.01
CA GLY A 200 7.04 -5.37 8.57
C GLY A 200 8.42 -5.95 8.24
N THR A 201 9.20 -5.23 7.42
CA THR A 201 10.56 -5.63 7.00
C THR A 201 11.51 -5.89 8.19
N TRP A 202 11.22 -5.34 9.37
CA TRP A 202 12.03 -5.52 10.59
C TRP A 202 11.74 -6.83 11.32
N VAL A 203 10.75 -7.62 10.89
CA VAL A 203 10.32 -8.87 11.56
C VAL A 203 11.45 -9.88 11.67
N LYS A 204 12.38 -9.92 10.71
CA LYS A 204 13.54 -10.83 10.74
C LYS A 204 14.52 -10.55 11.89
N GLN A 205 14.46 -9.42 12.55
CA GLN A 205 15.21 -9.16 13.78
C GLN A 205 14.71 -10.04 14.95
N PHE A 206 13.43 -10.42 14.92
CA PHE A 206 12.79 -11.27 15.92
C PHE A 206 12.64 -12.73 15.47
N TYR A 207 12.48 -12.93 14.14
CA TYR A 207 12.34 -14.23 13.49
C TYR A 207 13.24 -14.31 12.24
N PRO A 208 14.54 -14.59 12.42
CA PRO A 208 15.50 -14.60 11.31
C PRO A 208 15.16 -15.60 10.19
N ASP A 209 14.57 -16.73 10.55
CA ASP A 209 14.25 -17.83 9.62
C ASP A 209 12.91 -17.64 8.87
N LEU A 210 12.22 -16.51 9.08
CA LEU A 210 10.99 -16.25 8.34
C LEU A 210 11.30 -16.17 6.83
N PRO A 211 10.61 -16.98 5.98
CA PRO A 211 10.92 -17.09 4.56
C PRO A 211 10.34 -15.92 3.74
N ILE A 212 10.79 -14.71 4.07
CA ILE A 212 10.50 -13.49 3.31
C ILE A 212 11.78 -12.91 2.74
N GLN A 213 11.67 -12.33 1.54
CA GLN A 213 12.75 -11.63 0.87
C GLN A 213 12.42 -10.14 0.77
N PRO A 214 13.08 -9.29 1.57
CA PRO A 214 12.91 -7.85 1.44
C PRO A 214 13.46 -7.35 0.09
N VAL A 215 12.67 -6.49 -0.56
CA VAL A 215 13.01 -5.89 -1.86
C VAL A 215 12.85 -4.38 -1.75
N ARG A 216 13.91 -3.65 -2.09
CA ARG A 216 13.84 -2.20 -2.22
C ARG A 216 13.05 -1.84 -3.45
N LYS A 217 12.02 -1.06 -3.29
CA LYS A 217 11.18 -0.46 -4.32
C LYS A 217 11.32 1.05 -4.29
N VAL A 218 11.01 1.69 -5.41
CA VAL A 218 10.95 3.15 -5.49
C VAL A 218 9.63 3.58 -6.10
N PHE A 219 9.18 4.73 -5.66
CA PHE A 219 8.11 5.50 -6.29
C PHE A 219 8.55 6.96 -6.37
N ALA A 220 8.01 7.68 -7.34
CA ALA A 220 8.42 9.06 -7.57
C ALA A 220 7.23 9.91 -7.99
N TRP A 221 7.38 11.22 -7.81
CA TRP A 221 6.44 12.24 -8.25
C TRP A 221 7.01 12.99 -9.45
N PHE A 222 6.18 13.17 -10.43
CA PHE A 222 6.51 13.83 -11.69
C PHE A 222 5.65 15.06 -11.87
N GLN A 223 6.21 16.09 -12.50
CA GLN A 223 5.47 17.28 -12.82
C GLN A 223 4.29 16.96 -13.73
N ALA A 224 3.09 17.33 -13.31
CA ALA A 224 1.84 17.12 -14.02
C ALA A 224 1.00 18.40 -13.99
N ASP A 225 0.24 18.65 -15.02
CA ASP A 225 -0.74 19.74 -15.00
C ASP A 225 -2.14 19.25 -14.57
N GLY A 226 -3.07 20.20 -14.49
CA GLY A 226 -4.42 19.92 -14.00
C GLY A 226 -5.20 18.86 -14.78
N ARG A 227 -4.82 18.55 -16.04
CA ARG A 227 -5.48 17.51 -16.86
C ARG A 227 -5.41 16.14 -16.21
N TYR A 228 -4.31 15.85 -15.53
CA TYR A 228 -4.07 14.59 -14.82
C TYR A 228 -4.66 14.57 -13.40
N SER A 229 -5.41 15.59 -13.01
CA SER A 229 -5.99 15.71 -11.68
C SER A 229 -7.35 15.02 -11.57
N ARG A 230 -7.71 14.65 -10.35
CA ARG A 230 -9.04 14.12 -10.03
C ARG A 230 -10.16 15.11 -10.37
N LYS A 231 -9.93 16.41 -10.30
CA LYS A 231 -10.90 17.46 -10.67
C LYS A 231 -11.33 17.37 -12.14
N ASN A 232 -10.43 16.86 -12.98
CA ASN A 232 -10.68 16.61 -14.40
C ASN A 232 -11.04 15.13 -14.69
N ASN A 233 -11.50 14.40 -13.68
CA ASN A 233 -11.90 12.99 -13.77
C ASN A 233 -10.77 12.04 -14.24
N PHE A 234 -9.51 12.42 -14.07
CA PHE A 234 -8.41 11.52 -14.34
C PHE A 234 -8.41 10.38 -13.31
N PRO A 235 -8.36 9.10 -13.72
CA PRO A 235 -8.43 7.96 -12.82
C PRO A 235 -7.07 7.65 -12.19
N ALA A 236 -7.08 6.84 -11.14
CA ALA A 236 -5.89 6.07 -10.82
C ALA A 236 -5.71 4.96 -11.86
N PHE A 237 -4.50 4.43 -12.01
CA PHE A 237 -4.22 3.47 -13.07
C PHE A 237 -3.21 2.41 -12.69
N THR A 238 -3.30 1.26 -13.37
CA THR A 238 -2.20 0.31 -13.53
C THR A 238 -1.87 0.20 -15.01
N GLY A 239 -0.63 -0.16 -15.32
CA GLY A 239 -0.22 -0.36 -16.71
C GLY A 239 0.82 -1.46 -16.81
N GLU A 240 0.58 -2.42 -17.70
CA GLU A 240 1.51 -3.48 -18.04
C GLU A 240 2.13 -3.18 -19.40
N LEU A 241 3.45 -3.33 -19.50
CA LEU A 241 4.19 -3.25 -20.77
C LEU A 241 4.33 -4.64 -21.40
N PRO A 242 4.61 -4.73 -22.74
CA PRO A 242 4.76 -6.02 -23.41
C PRO A 242 5.90 -6.89 -22.86
N ASN A 243 6.87 -6.31 -22.15
CA ASN A 243 7.96 -7.04 -21.50
C ASN A 243 7.57 -7.55 -20.09
N GLY A 244 6.32 -7.36 -19.66
CA GLY A 244 5.80 -7.76 -18.36
C GLY A 244 6.08 -6.76 -17.23
N ASP A 245 6.69 -5.62 -17.49
CA ASP A 245 6.85 -4.56 -16.49
C ASP A 245 5.50 -3.96 -16.12
N GLN A 246 5.23 -3.87 -14.81
CA GLN A 246 3.96 -3.38 -14.28
C GLN A 246 4.17 -2.09 -13.49
N PHE A 247 3.32 -1.11 -13.77
CA PHE A 247 3.33 0.21 -13.12
C PHE A 247 1.96 0.51 -12.51
N TYR A 248 1.98 1.36 -11.49
CA TYR A 248 0.77 1.89 -10.89
C TYR A 248 0.94 3.38 -10.62
N GLY A 249 -0.12 4.16 -10.84
CA GLY A 249 -0.07 5.60 -10.62
C GLY A 249 -1.40 6.17 -10.14
N PHE A 250 -1.33 7.43 -9.76
CA PHE A 250 -2.40 8.14 -9.08
C PHE A 250 -2.73 9.44 -9.81
N PRO A 251 -3.97 9.94 -9.70
CA PRO A 251 -4.28 11.29 -10.15
C PRO A 251 -3.34 12.32 -9.53
N ALA A 252 -3.00 13.34 -10.28
CA ALA A 252 -2.14 14.40 -9.81
C ALA A 252 -2.79 15.20 -8.67
N VAL A 253 -1.98 15.48 -7.65
CA VAL A 253 -2.30 16.39 -6.54
C VAL A 253 -1.28 17.53 -6.58
N GLU A 254 -1.75 18.78 -6.51
CA GLU A 254 -0.87 19.97 -6.51
C GLU A 254 0.17 19.98 -7.65
N ASN A 255 -0.22 19.51 -8.84
CA ASN A 255 0.62 19.36 -10.03
C ASN A 255 1.72 18.29 -9.93
N GLU A 256 1.59 17.33 -9.04
CA GLU A 256 2.49 16.19 -8.90
C GLU A 256 1.73 14.87 -9.11
N LEU A 257 2.18 14.07 -10.08
CA LEU A 257 1.65 12.71 -10.33
C LEU A 257 2.61 11.67 -9.78
N LYS A 258 2.10 10.87 -8.84
CA LYS A 258 2.86 9.78 -8.24
C LYS A 258 2.74 8.50 -9.06
N ILE A 259 3.86 7.81 -9.24
CA ILE A 259 3.93 6.50 -9.90
C ILE A 259 4.99 5.60 -9.26
N GLY A 260 4.79 4.29 -9.30
CA GLY A 260 5.77 3.29 -8.93
C GLY A 260 5.74 2.09 -9.88
N LYS A 261 6.85 1.34 -9.92
CA LYS A 261 6.92 0.03 -10.59
C LYS A 261 6.55 -1.06 -9.59
N HIS A 262 5.60 -1.91 -9.97
CA HIS A 262 5.09 -2.96 -9.07
C HIS A 262 6.05 -4.15 -8.98
N ASN A 263 6.47 -4.73 -10.09
CA ASN A 263 7.37 -5.87 -10.12
C ASN A 263 8.86 -5.47 -10.14
N GLY A 264 9.77 -6.43 -10.06
CA GLY A 264 11.21 -6.17 -9.97
C GLY A 264 11.63 -5.50 -8.67
N GLY A 265 12.64 -4.66 -8.72
CA GLY A 265 13.25 -3.99 -7.56
C GLY A 265 14.62 -4.58 -7.20
N GLN A 266 15.18 -4.16 -6.07
CA GLN A 266 16.53 -4.55 -5.64
C GLN A 266 16.43 -5.38 -4.37
N LEU A 267 16.96 -6.62 -4.41
CA LEU A 267 17.05 -7.47 -3.22
C LEU A 267 17.89 -6.79 -2.15
N ILE A 268 17.41 -6.77 -0.94
CA ILE A 268 18.14 -6.29 0.24
C ILE A 268 18.07 -7.34 1.34
N ASN A 269 19.15 -7.44 2.13
CA ASN A 269 19.21 -8.44 3.20
C ASN A 269 18.58 -7.92 4.50
N THR A 270 18.62 -6.61 4.70
CA THR A 270 18.10 -5.96 5.90
C THR A 270 17.46 -4.62 5.53
N PRO A 271 16.57 -4.09 6.37
CA PRO A 271 15.98 -2.77 6.16
C PRO A 271 17.01 -1.64 6.00
N GLN A 272 18.18 -1.78 6.66
CA GLN A 272 19.29 -0.83 6.56
C GLN A 272 19.93 -0.81 5.17
N GLY A 273 19.76 -1.89 4.37
CA GLY A 273 20.18 -1.95 2.96
C GLY A 273 19.33 -1.10 2.02
N ARG A 274 18.18 -0.57 2.49
CA ARG A 274 17.31 0.31 1.71
C ARG A 274 17.95 1.67 1.49
N LYS A 275 18.69 1.80 0.40
CA LYS A 275 19.30 3.08 0.01
C LYS A 275 18.23 4.12 -0.31
N PRO A 276 18.43 5.40 0.02
CA PRO A 276 17.53 6.50 -0.36
C PRO A 276 17.30 6.57 -1.87
N PHE A 277 16.17 7.16 -2.28
CA PHE A 277 15.89 7.48 -3.69
C PHE A 277 16.98 8.42 -4.24
N GLY A 278 17.36 8.20 -5.50
CA GLY A 278 18.40 8.98 -6.19
C GLY A 278 19.83 8.47 -5.96
N THR A 279 20.03 7.45 -5.11
CA THR A 279 21.37 6.83 -4.93
C THR A 279 21.65 5.73 -5.93
N VAL A 280 20.63 5.24 -6.62
CA VAL A 280 20.73 4.24 -7.68
C VAL A 280 20.39 4.91 -9.01
N ALA A 281 21.26 4.74 -10.01
CA ALA A 281 21.15 5.46 -11.28
C ALA A 281 19.83 5.24 -12.04
N THR A 282 19.16 4.08 -11.81
CA THR A 282 17.88 3.73 -12.43
C THR A 282 16.67 4.24 -11.66
N ASP A 283 16.86 4.86 -10.48
CA ASP A 283 15.75 5.36 -9.68
C ASP A 283 14.92 6.38 -10.48
N GLY A 284 13.64 6.11 -10.66
CA GLY A 284 12.71 6.94 -11.42
C GLY A 284 12.78 6.84 -12.94
N SER A 285 13.86 6.31 -13.52
CA SER A 285 14.04 6.27 -14.98
C SER A 285 13.04 5.34 -15.69
N GLU A 286 12.77 4.17 -15.13
CA GLU A 286 11.79 3.22 -15.68
C GLU A 286 10.38 3.81 -15.62
N ALA A 287 10.01 4.43 -14.50
CA ALA A 287 8.73 5.11 -14.34
C ALA A 287 8.59 6.28 -15.33
N PHE A 288 9.65 7.06 -15.55
CA PHE A 288 9.65 8.12 -16.53
C PHE A 288 9.51 7.63 -17.96
N SER A 289 10.18 6.52 -18.31
CA SER A 289 10.02 5.88 -19.61
C SER A 289 8.58 5.42 -19.86
N PHE A 290 7.95 4.79 -18.86
CA PHE A 290 6.53 4.42 -18.94
C PHE A 290 5.64 5.66 -19.13
N LEU A 291 5.82 6.69 -18.32
CA LEU A 291 5.00 7.91 -18.38
C LEU A 291 5.08 8.60 -19.74
N ARG A 292 6.27 8.74 -20.30
CA ARG A 292 6.44 9.38 -21.64
C ARG A 292 5.67 8.68 -22.75
N ASN A 293 5.48 7.37 -22.63
CA ASN A 293 4.76 6.58 -23.64
C ASN A 293 3.25 6.60 -23.41
N ILE A 294 2.81 6.56 -22.15
CA ILE A 294 1.40 6.38 -21.80
C ILE A 294 0.72 7.70 -21.37
N LEU A 295 1.45 8.63 -20.79
CA LEU A 295 0.96 9.94 -20.34
C LEU A 295 1.85 11.07 -20.90
N PRO A 296 1.72 11.40 -22.19
CA PRO A 296 2.70 12.21 -22.93
C PRO A 296 2.88 13.66 -22.45
N GLY A 297 1.99 14.16 -21.60
CA GLY A 297 2.08 15.51 -21.04
C GLY A 297 2.80 15.60 -19.68
N ILE A 298 3.32 14.48 -19.15
CA ILE A 298 4.03 14.45 -17.87
C ILE A 298 5.43 15.03 -18.03
N GLY A 299 5.82 15.91 -17.11
CA GLY A 299 7.15 16.54 -17.06
C GLY A 299 8.20 15.71 -16.33
N GLY A 300 9.26 16.37 -15.87
CA GLY A 300 10.39 15.74 -15.19
C GLY A 300 10.05 15.18 -13.80
N CYS A 301 10.93 14.32 -13.29
CA CYS A 301 10.86 13.83 -11.92
C CYS A 301 11.17 14.97 -10.95
N LEU A 302 10.30 15.21 -9.98
CA LEU A 302 10.44 16.24 -8.96
C LEU A 302 11.16 15.68 -7.73
N HIS A 303 10.71 14.55 -7.22
CA HIS A 303 11.28 13.84 -6.09
C HIS A 303 10.82 12.39 -6.08
N GLY A 304 11.36 11.60 -5.17
CA GLY A 304 10.97 10.21 -4.99
C GLY A 304 11.33 9.68 -3.63
N ALA A 305 10.88 8.48 -3.33
CA ALA A 305 11.20 7.78 -2.10
C ALA A 305 11.44 6.29 -2.34
N ALA A 306 12.19 5.68 -1.42
CA ALA A 306 12.39 4.25 -1.39
C ALA A 306 11.49 3.61 -0.32
N CYS A 307 10.86 2.50 -0.65
CA CYS A 307 10.11 1.66 0.27
C CYS A 307 10.62 0.21 0.20
N THR A 308 9.95 -0.68 0.91
CA THR A 308 10.27 -2.11 0.90
C THR A 308 9.02 -2.92 0.63
N TYR A 309 9.14 -3.95 -0.22
CA TYR A 309 8.23 -5.07 -0.27
C TYR A 309 8.87 -6.23 0.48
N ASP A 310 8.07 -7.04 1.15
CA ASP A 310 8.51 -8.24 1.85
C ASP A 310 7.89 -9.45 1.14
N ASN A 311 8.55 -9.89 0.07
CA ASN A 311 8.04 -10.93 -0.80
C ASN A 311 8.17 -12.31 -0.12
N THR A 312 7.11 -13.10 -0.18
CA THR A 312 7.13 -14.53 0.08
C THR A 312 7.62 -15.30 -1.15
N ALA A 313 7.85 -16.62 -1.01
CA ALA A 313 8.39 -17.44 -2.11
C ALA A 313 7.42 -17.58 -3.31
N ASP A 314 6.12 -17.44 -3.05
CA ASP A 314 5.05 -17.44 -4.05
C ASP A 314 4.66 -16.03 -4.52
N GLU A 315 5.39 -15.01 -4.06
CA GLU A 315 5.13 -13.58 -4.32
C GLU A 315 3.71 -13.13 -3.92
N ASP A 316 3.08 -13.86 -3.01
CA ASP A 316 1.75 -13.59 -2.48
C ASP A 316 1.79 -12.61 -1.28
N PHE A 317 0.63 -12.21 -0.74
CA PHE A 317 0.51 -11.23 0.36
C PHE A 317 0.51 -11.89 1.74
#